data_84e4033fb196c9d6f77cb5e693993541
#
_entry.id   84e4033fb196c9d6f77cb5e693993541
#
_cell.length_a   1.000
_cell.length_b   1.000
_cell.length_c   1.000
_cell.angle_alpha   90.00
_cell.angle_beta   90.00
_cell.angle_gamma   90.00
#
_symmetry.space_group_name_H-M   'P 1'
#
loop_
_entity.id
_entity.type
_entity.pdbx_description
1 polymer ?
#
loop_
_entity_poly.entity_id
_entity_poly.type
_entity_poly.pdbx_seq_one_letter_code
_entity_poly.pdbx_strand_id
1 'polypeptide(L)'
;QGEYINATYCASNAGNSVDSENVWGGYLPYLRSVESPGDTTLKAYGAVKRFSEEEIAQYIEENLDVDPYDYSDPDEWFEDEEYINGRYVDSIRVCGKRLSGREVREELMEFALPSVAFEVEYDDGEFIFTTYGYGHGVGMSQQGADYFAQRGWDYEEILTHYYTGVTLK
;
A
#
# COMPACT_ATOMS: atom_id res chain seq x y z
N GLN A 1 -25.00 2.31 16.74
CA GLN A 1 -24.43 3.08 17.86
C GLN A 1 -24.12 2.13 19.03
N GLY A 2 -22.86 2.13 19.50
CA GLY A 2 -22.44 1.34 20.67
C GLY A 2 -21.74 0.02 20.36
N GLU A 3 -21.44 -0.27 19.12
CA GLU A 3 -20.59 -1.41 18.72
C GLU A 3 -19.11 -0.99 18.72
N TYR A 4 -18.22 -1.94 19.06
CA TYR A 4 -16.79 -1.71 18.97
C TYR A 4 -16.36 -1.73 17.50
N ILE A 5 -15.45 -0.83 17.15
CA ILE A 5 -14.84 -0.81 15.83
C ILE A 5 -13.76 -1.89 15.70
N ASN A 6 -13.44 -2.28 14.47
CA ASN A 6 -12.21 -3.01 14.17
C ASN A 6 -11.08 -1.99 13.99
N ALA A 7 -10.33 -1.72 15.05
CA ALA A 7 -9.26 -0.73 15.08
C ALA A 7 -7.99 -1.26 14.39
N THR A 8 -8.01 -1.34 13.07
CA THR A 8 -6.87 -1.81 12.26
C THR A 8 -5.75 -0.79 12.24
N TYR A 9 -4.52 -1.29 12.18
CA TYR A 9 -3.32 -0.46 12.12
C TYR A 9 -2.22 -1.13 11.28
N CYS A 10 -1.25 -0.34 10.88
CA CYS A 10 -0.04 -0.82 10.20
C CYS A 10 1.20 -0.10 10.75
N ALA A 11 2.38 -0.54 10.35
CA ALA A 11 3.63 0.07 10.83
C ALA A 11 3.75 1.53 10.39
N SER A 12 3.53 1.81 9.10
CA SER A 12 3.51 3.18 8.57
C SER A 12 2.64 3.29 7.31
N ASN A 13 2.02 4.45 7.14
CA ASN A 13 1.24 4.80 5.95
C ASN A 13 2.11 5.48 4.88
N ALA A 14 1.51 5.81 3.74
CA ALA A 14 2.20 6.47 2.63
C ALA A 14 2.05 8.01 2.67
N GLY A 15 2.11 8.61 3.87
CA GLY A 15 1.87 10.05 4.10
C GLY A 15 0.41 10.37 4.43
N ASN A 16 -0.50 9.47 4.13
CA ASN A 16 -1.90 9.42 4.56
C ASN A 16 -2.36 7.97 4.61
N SER A 17 -3.42 7.69 5.36
CA SER A 17 -4.07 6.39 5.32
C SER A 17 -4.93 6.25 4.06
N VAL A 18 -5.39 5.05 3.76
CA VAL A 18 -6.29 4.74 2.64
C VAL A 18 -7.65 4.29 3.13
N ASP A 19 -8.70 4.58 2.37
CA ASP A 19 -10.06 4.16 2.66
C ASP A 19 -10.20 2.63 2.61
N SER A 20 -10.97 2.06 3.54
CA SER A 20 -11.08 0.59 3.70
C SER A 20 -11.55 -0.14 2.45
N GLU A 21 -12.48 0.44 1.69
CA GLU A 21 -13.01 -0.16 0.46
C GLU A 21 -11.98 -0.26 -0.65
N ASN A 22 -10.98 0.60 -0.66
CA ASN A 22 -9.94 0.62 -1.68
C ASN A 22 -8.88 -0.48 -1.49
N VAL A 23 -8.85 -1.10 -0.31
CA VAL A 23 -7.93 -2.21 -0.03
C VAL A 23 -8.67 -3.52 0.21
N TRP A 24 -9.84 -3.45 0.89
CA TRP A 24 -10.56 -4.65 1.32
C TRP A 24 -11.95 -4.80 0.68
N GLY A 25 -12.36 -3.85 -0.18
CA GLY A 25 -13.66 -3.87 -0.88
C GLY A 25 -14.87 -3.56 -0.01
N GLY A 26 -14.69 -3.34 1.29
CA GLY A 26 -15.75 -3.06 2.25
C GLY A 26 -15.69 -1.65 2.83
N TYR A 27 -16.76 -0.87 2.65
CA TYR A 27 -16.87 0.46 3.23
C TYR A 27 -17.06 0.40 4.75
N LEU A 28 -16.12 0.96 5.49
CA LEU A 28 -16.21 1.15 6.94
C LEU A 28 -16.13 2.66 7.24
N PRO A 29 -17.18 3.28 7.81
CA PRO A 29 -17.28 4.73 7.93
C PRO A 29 -16.22 5.36 8.83
N TYR A 30 -15.59 4.57 9.67
CA TYR A 30 -14.53 5.00 10.58
C TYR A 30 -13.10 4.74 10.05
N LEU A 31 -12.94 4.04 8.93
CA LEU A 31 -11.66 3.81 8.26
C LEU A 31 -11.59 4.62 6.97
N ARG A 32 -11.33 5.91 7.15
CA ARG A 32 -11.22 6.89 6.07
C ARG A 32 -9.78 7.37 5.92
N SER A 33 -9.45 7.85 4.73
CA SER A 33 -8.15 8.44 4.47
C SER A 33 -7.96 9.72 5.32
N VAL A 34 -6.90 9.73 6.11
CA VAL A 34 -6.47 10.87 6.92
C VAL A 34 -4.97 11.11 6.77
N GLU A 35 -4.53 12.35 6.97
CA GLU A 35 -3.11 12.70 6.86
C GLU A 35 -2.27 12.02 7.95
N SER A 36 -1.10 11.53 7.55
CA SER A 36 -0.10 10.92 8.44
C SER A 36 1.31 11.43 8.07
N PRO A 37 1.58 12.73 8.26
CA PRO A 37 2.77 13.38 7.72
C PRO A 37 4.07 12.85 8.32
N GLY A 38 4.06 12.30 9.52
CA GLY A 38 5.21 11.70 10.16
C GLY A 38 5.80 10.53 9.35
N ASP A 39 4.95 9.81 8.63
CA ASP A 39 5.37 8.65 7.84
C ASP A 39 6.31 9.03 6.69
N THR A 40 6.20 10.24 6.15
CA THR A 40 7.02 10.72 5.03
C THR A 40 8.50 10.93 5.40
N THR A 41 8.82 10.94 6.69
CA THR A 41 10.18 11.14 7.21
C THR A 41 10.91 9.80 7.47
N LEU A 42 10.24 8.69 7.29
CA LEU A 42 10.76 7.36 7.58
C LEU A 42 11.55 6.78 6.40
N LYS A 43 12.48 5.87 6.72
CA LYS A 43 13.23 5.14 5.69
C LYS A 43 12.34 4.24 4.81
N ALA A 44 11.18 3.86 5.29
CA ALA A 44 10.18 3.10 4.53
C ALA A 44 9.45 3.95 3.48
N TYR A 45 9.60 5.28 3.52
CA TYR A 45 9.01 6.18 2.54
C TYR A 45 10.01 6.45 1.41
N GLY A 46 9.73 5.93 0.24
CA GLY A 46 10.63 5.96 -0.91
C GLY A 46 11.70 4.86 -0.85
N ALA A 47 11.43 3.76 -0.15
CA ALA A 47 12.34 2.62 -0.11
C ALA A 47 12.31 1.86 -1.45
N VAL A 48 13.50 1.57 -1.98
CA VAL A 48 13.67 0.92 -3.28
C VAL A 48 13.90 -0.57 -3.11
N LYS A 49 13.14 -1.37 -3.88
CA LYS A 49 13.33 -2.80 -4.09
C LYS A 49 13.66 -3.06 -5.55
N ARG A 50 14.67 -3.87 -5.80
CA ARG A 50 15.06 -4.27 -7.16
C ARG A 50 14.89 -5.75 -7.31
N PHE A 51 14.38 -6.15 -8.47
CA PHE A 51 14.22 -7.54 -8.87
C PHE A 51 14.76 -7.68 -10.29
N SER A 52 15.46 -8.76 -10.57
CA SER A 52 15.83 -9.06 -11.95
C SER A 52 14.59 -9.39 -12.79
N GLU A 53 14.72 -9.27 -14.08
CA GLU A 53 13.68 -9.67 -15.04
C GLU A 53 13.22 -11.11 -14.81
N GLU A 54 14.18 -12.04 -14.58
CA GLU A 54 13.87 -13.43 -14.31
C GLU A 54 13.12 -13.66 -13.01
N GLU A 55 13.43 -12.90 -11.94
CA GLU A 55 12.69 -12.98 -10.67
C GLU A 55 11.24 -12.54 -10.85
N ILE A 56 10.99 -11.46 -11.58
CA ILE A 56 9.62 -10.99 -11.86
C ILE A 56 8.89 -11.95 -12.80
N ALA A 57 9.58 -12.49 -13.83
CA ALA A 57 9.00 -13.50 -14.70
C ALA A 57 8.52 -14.71 -13.89
N GLN A 58 9.33 -15.19 -12.95
CA GLN A 58 8.95 -16.30 -12.09
C GLN A 58 7.69 -16.00 -11.25
N TYR A 59 7.60 -14.82 -10.61
CA TYR A 59 6.40 -14.41 -9.87
C TYR A 59 5.15 -14.39 -10.77
N ILE A 60 5.28 -13.89 -12.01
CA ILE A 60 4.17 -13.80 -12.96
C ILE A 60 3.74 -15.21 -13.40
N GLU A 61 4.67 -16.07 -13.79
CA GLU A 61 4.38 -17.44 -14.20
C GLU A 61 3.69 -18.24 -13.08
N GLU A 62 4.25 -18.20 -11.87
CA GLU A 62 3.76 -19.00 -10.74
C GLU A 62 2.39 -18.51 -10.23
N ASN A 63 2.14 -17.20 -10.23
CA ASN A 63 0.97 -16.61 -9.57
C ASN A 63 -0.12 -16.13 -10.53
N LEU A 64 0.20 -15.87 -11.81
CA LEU A 64 -0.79 -15.45 -12.79
C LEU A 64 -1.06 -16.48 -13.90
N ASP A 65 -0.31 -17.58 -13.96
CA ASP A 65 -0.42 -18.60 -15.03
C ASP A 65 -0.30 -17.94 -16.43
N VAL A 66 0.71 -17.09 -16.59
CA VAL A 66 1.07 -16.39 -17.83
C VAL A 66 2.58 -16.48 -18.01
N ASP A 67 3.04 -16.86 -19.20
CA ASP A 67 4.43 -16.66 -19.59
C ASP A 67 4.61 -15.18 -20.00
N PRO A 68 5.32 -14.36 -19.23
CA PRO A 68 5.44 -12.95 -19.54
C PRO A 68 6.22 -12.68 -20.84
N TYR A 69 7.16 -13.54 -21.22
CA TYR A 69 7.92 -13.41 -22.47
C TYR A 69 7.10 -13.70 -23.73
N ASP A 70 6.04 -14.51 -23.58
CA ASP A 70 5.05 -14.72 -24.65
C ASP A 70 4.05 -13.55 -24.74
N TYR A 71 3.94 -12.72 -23.70
CA TYR A 71 3.00 -11.59 -23.65
C TYR A 71 3.54 -10.35 -24.35
N SER A 72 4.70 -9.83 -23.94
CA SER A 72 5.30 -8.61 -24.47
C SER A 72 6.77 -8.45 -24.04
N ASP A 73 7.40 -7.37 -24.45
CA ASP A 73 8.69 -6.95 -23.93
C ASP A 73 8.59 -6.59 -22.43
N PRO A 74 9.65 -6.78 -21.62
CA PRO A 74 9.59 -6.58 -20.17
C PRO A 74 9.12 -5.22 -19.68
N ASP A 75 9.40 -4.15 -20.41
CA ASP A 75 8.97 -2.78 -20.10
C ASP A 75 7.45 -2.58 -20.19
N GLU A 76 6.72 -3.52 -20.79
CA GLU A 76 5.26 -3.53 -20.91
C GLU A 76 4.57 -4.52 -19.94
N TRP A 77 5.34 -5.21 -19.04
CA TRP A 77 4.72 -6.16 -18.13
C TRP A 77 3.85 -5.50 -17.05
N PHE A 78 4.20 -4.29 -16.63
CA PHE A 78 3.42 -3.47 -15.70
C PHE A 78 2.97 -2.19 -16.39
N GLU A 79 1.66 -1.99 -16.51
CA GLU A 79 1.06 -0.89 -17.26
C GLU A 79 -0.19 -0.34 -16.57
N ASP A 80 -0.64 0.82 -17.01
CA ASP A 80 -1.93 1.42 -16.63
C ASP A 80 -2.15 1.51 -15.11
N GLU A 81 -1.14 1.99 -14.37
CA GLU A 81 -1.24 2.23 -12.93
C GLU A 81 -2.24 3.34 -12.63
N GLU A 82 -3.22 3.04 -11.82
CA GLU A 82 -4.15 3.99 -11.25
C GLU A 82 -3.89 4.13 -9.75
N TYR A 83 -3.83 5.37 -9.27
CA TYR A 83 -3.51 5.68 -7.87
C TYR A 83 -4.70 6.32 -7.15
N ILE A 84 -4.84 6.01 -5.87
CA ILE A 84 -5.86 6.57 -4.99
C ILE A 84 -5.23 7.04 -3.68
N ASN A 85 -5.85 8.03 -3.04
CA ASN A 85 -5.36 8.62 -1.79
C ASN A 85 -3.85 8.95 -1.82
N GLY A 86 -3.38 9.43 -2.97
CA GLY A 86 -2.02 9.86 -3.22
C GLY A 86 -1.13 8.82 -3.89
N ARG A 87 -0.69 7.77 -3.17
CA ARG A 87 0.31 6.82 -3.68
C ARG A 87 -0.11 5.35 -3.63
N TYR A 88 -1.30 5.06 -3.13
CA TYR A 88 -1.80 3.69 -3.10
C TYR A 88 -2.23 3.25 -4.48
N VAL A 89 -1.77 2.09 -4.92
CA VAL A 89 -2.17 1.51 -6.21
C VAL A 89 -3.61 0.99 -6.08
N ASP A 90 -4.54 1.66 -6.76
CA ASP A 90 -5.93 1.23 -6.89
C ASP A 90 -6.02 0.05 -7.85
N SER A 91 -5.41 0.20 -9.03
CA SER A 91 -5.29 -0.87 -10.00
C SER A 91 -4.04 -0.71 -10.87
N ILE A 92 -3.57 -1.83 -11.38
CA ILE A 92 -2.44 -1.93 -12.32
C ILE A 92 -2.69 -3.11 -13.25
N ARG A 93 -2.21 -3.04 -14.47
CA ARG A 93 -2.25 -4.17 -15.39
C ARG A 93 -0.91 -4.89 -15.37
N VAL A 94 -0.92 -6.20 -15.13
CA VAL A 94 0.27 -7.06 -15.18
C VAL A 94 0.07 -8.13 -16.24
N CYS A 95 0.86 -8.10 -17.29
CA CYS A 95 0.72 -8.97 -18.47
C CYS A 95 -0.75 -9.12 -18.90
N GLY A 96 -1.44 -7.99 -19.08
CA GLY A 96 -2.84 -7.90 -19.50
C GLY A 96 -3.88 -8.18 -18.41
N LYS A 97 -3.51 -8.71 -17.25
CA LYS A 97 -4.42 -8.93 -16.11
C LYS A 97 -4.48 -7.70 -15.22
N ARG A 98 -5.68 -7.20 -14.92
CA ARG A 98 -5.86 -6.09 -13.99
C ARG A 98 -5.87 -6.60 -12.55
N LEU A 99 -5.00 -6.06 -11.74
CA LEU A 99 -4.83 -6.38 -10.32
C LEU A 99 -4.95 -5.10 -9.48
N SER A 100 -5.42 -5.23 -8.25
CA SER A 100 -5.29 -4.18 -7.24
C SER A 100 -3.87 -4.16 -6.67
N GLY A 101 -3.47 -3.05 -6.05
CA GLY A 101 -2.18 -2.97 -5.35
C GLY A 101 -2.03 -4.01 -4.25
N ARG A 102 -3.15 -4.43 -3.63
CA ARG A 102 -3.19 -5.51 -2.65
C ARG A 102 -2.86 -6.86 -3.30
N GLU A 103 -3.52 -7.21 -4.42
CA GLU A 103 -3.25 -8.45 -5.14
C GLU A 103 -1.81 -8.51 -5.64
N VAL A 104 -1.26 -7.40 -6.14
CA VAL A 104 0.16 -7.35 -6.50
C VAL A 104 1.05 -7.63 -5.29
N ARG A 105 0.82 -6.98 -4.16
CA ARG A 105 1.64 -7.16 -2.96
C ARG A 105 1.52 -8.56 -2.35
N GLU A 106 0.29 -9.05 -2.19
CA GLU A 106 -0.02 -10.24 -1.39
C GLU A 106 0.01 -11.53 -2.22
N GLU A 107 -0.54 -11.49 -3.42
CA GLU A 107 -0.73 -12.67 -4.28
C GLU A 107 0.37 -12.78 -5.33
N LEU A 108 0.65 -11.72 -6.10
CA LEU A 108 1.69 -11.78 -7.13
C LEU A 108 3.10 -11.83 -6.51
N MET A 109 3.42 -10.87 -5.65
CA MET A 109 4.77 -10.70 -5.09
C MET A 109 4.98 -11.35 -3.72
N GLU A 110 4.00 -12.12 -3.21
CA GLU A 110 4.09 -12.90 -1.97
C GLU A 110 4.68 -12.11 -0.78
N PHE A 111 4.23 -10.86 -0.61
CA PHE A 111 4.74 -9.91 0.39
C PHE A 111 6.21 -9.47 0.23
N ALA A 112 6.85 -9.73 -0.93
CA ALA A 112 8.18 -9.16 -1.22
C ALA A 112 8.15 -7.63 -1.24
N LEU A 113 7.00 -7.01 -1.58
CA LEU A 113 6.77 -5.58 -1.43
C LEU A 113 6.24 -5.26 -0.02
N PRO A 114 6.83 -4.29 0.70
CA PRO A 114 6.41 -3.95 2.06
C PRO A 114 5.08 -3.19 2.12
N SER A 115 4.67 -2.53 1.04
CA SER A 115 3.48 -1.67 1.00
C SER A 115 2.63 -1.92 -0.25
N VAL A 116 1.34 -1.57 -0.17
CA VAL A 116 0.42 -1.46 -1.32
C VAL A 116 0.54 -0.10 -2.03
N ALA A 117 1.33 0.82 -1.47
CA ALA A 117 1.70 2.07 -2.10
C ALA A 117 3.09 1.91 -2.73
N PHE A 118 3.13 1.81 -4.04
CA PHE A 118 4.36 1.62 -4.81
C PHE A 118 4.27 2.23 -6.20
N GLU A 119 5.42 2.50 -6.78
CA GLU A 119 5.65 2.80 -8.19
C GLU A 119 6.57 1.71 -8.73
N VAL A 120 6.46 1.36 -10.00
CA VAL A 120 7.32 0.38 -10.66
C VAL A 120 7.88 0.96 -11.95
N GLU A 121 9.18 0.74 -12.17
CA GLU A 121 9.90 1.12 -13.38
C GLU A 121 10.73 -0.08 -13.85
N TYR A 122 10.93 -0.21 -15.15
CA TYR A 122 11.87 -1.16 -15.74
C TYR A 122 13.06 -0.42 -16.32
N ASP A 123 14.26 -0.80 -15.93
CA ASP A 123 15.51 -0.21 -16.41
C ASP A 123 16.65 -1.24 -16.41
N ASP A 124 17.32 -1.36 -17.54
CA ASP A 124 18.53 -2.20 -17.75
C ASP A 124 18.42 -3.65 -17.20
N GLY A 125 17.28 -4.32 -17.44
CA GLY A 125 17.03 -5.71 -17.04
C GLY A 125 16.56 -5.88 -15.58
N GLU A 126 16.22 -4.81 -14.91
CA GLU A 126 15.68 -4.82 -13.54
C GLU A 126 14.33 -4.12 -13.44
N PHE A 127 13.44 -4.66 -12.63
CA PHE A 127 12.26 -3.98 -12.14
C PHE A 127 12.57 -3.27 -10.82
N ILE A 128 12.32 -1.97 -10.79
CA ILE A 128 12.63 -1.10 -9.67
C ILE A 128 11.30 -0.66 -9.02
N PHE A 129 11.00 -1.22 -7.87
CA PHE A 129 9.83 -0.82 -7.09
C PHE A 129 10.24 0.23 -6.05
N THR A 130 9.64 1.41 -6.11
CA THR A 130 9.73 2.42 -5.06
C THR A 130 8.49 2.30 -4.19
N THR A 131 8.65 1.97 -2.91
CA THR A 131 7.55 1.72 -1.98
C THR A 131 7.42 2.81 -0.93
N TYR A 132 6.19 3.09 -0.50
CA TYR A 132 5.86 4.14 0.46
C TYR A 132 5.11 3.55 1.65
N GLY A 133 5.69 3.68 2.86
CA GLY A 133 5.16 3.09 4.06
C GLY A 133 5.42 1.59 4.20
N TYR A 134 4.78 0.97 5.20
CA TYR A 134 4.91 -0.45 5.51
C TYR A 134 3.58 -1.01 6.01
N GLY A 135 2.92 -1.82 5.19
CA GLY A 135 1.65 -2.47 5.49
C GLY A 135 0.54 -2.14 4.48
N HIS A 136 -0.70 -2.36 4.91
CA HIS A 136 -1.88 -2.18 4.07
C HIS A 136 -2.38 -0.74 3.97
N GLY A 137 -1.90 0.16 4.84
CA GLY A 137 -2.24 1.58 4.81
C GLY A 137 -3.62 1.98 5.38
N VAL A 138 -4.46 1.04 5.81
CA VAL A 138 -5.79 1.32 6.35
C VAL A 138 -5.73 1.55 7.86
N GLY A 139 -6.36 2.63 8.34
CA GLY A 139 -6.42 2.96 9.77
C GLY A 139 -5.13 3.59 10.30
N MET A 140 -4.77 3.28 11.55
CA MET A 140 -3.71 3.98 12.25
C MET A 140 -2.31 3.56 11.78
N SER A 141 -1.45 4.55 11.49
CA SER A 141 -0.01 4.36 11.42
C SER A 141 0.59 4.35 12.82
N GLN A 142 1.34 3.31 13.19
CA GLN A 142 2.06 3.27 14.46
C GLN A 142 3.12 4.38 14.55
N GLN A 143 3.86 4.59 13.46
CA GLN A 143 4.88 5.65 13.39
C GLN A 143 4.24 7.04 13.30
N GLY A 144 3.11 7.17 12.61
CA GLY A 144 2.33 8.41 12.57
C GLY A 144 1.75 8.77 13.93
N ALA A 145 1.28 7.77 14.69
CA ALA A 145 0.83 7.98 16.07
C ALA A 145 1.96 8.48 16.99
N ASP A 146 3.16 7.87 16.89
CA ASP A 146 4.35 8.32 17.61
C ASP A 146 4.74 9.76 17.23
N TYR A 147 4.68 10.10 15.94
CA TYR A 147 4.94 11.46 15.45
C TYR A 147 4.00 12.50 16.07
N PHE A 148 2.71 12.19 16.17
CA PHE A 148 1.73 13.09 16.79
C PHE A 148 1.92 13.18 18.32
N ALA A 149 2.20 12.05 18.99
CA ALA A 149 2.49 12.02 20.43
C ALA A 149 3.71 12.87 20.80
N GLN A 150 4.77 12.84 20.00
CA GLN A 150 5.96 13.69 20.18
C GLN A 150 5.64 15.20 20.01
N ARG A 151 4.50 15.55 19.40
CA ARG A 151 4.02 16.92 19.22
C ARG A 151 2.96 17.34 20.23
N GLY A 152 2.75 16.50 21.24
CA GLY A 152 1.88 16.80 22.37
C GLY A 152 0.43 16.34 22.20
N TRP A 153 0.12 15.57 21.15
CA TRP A 153 -1.20 14.96 21.04
C TRP A 153 -1.36 13.85 22.08
N ASP A 154 -2.52 13.81 22.70
CA ASP A 154 -2.87 12.70 23.58
C ASP A 154 -3.45 11.52 22.79
N TYR A 155 -3.70 10.41 23.49
CA TYR A 155 -4.19 9.19 22.86
C TYR A 155 -5.62 9.36 22.28
N GLU A 156 -6.45 10.24 22.86
CA GLU A 156 -7.81 10.51 22.36
C GLU A 156 -7.75 11.27 21.04
N GLU A 157 -6.89 12.27 20.95
CA GLU A 157 -6.65 13.04 19.73
C GLU A 157 -6.12 12.13 18.61
N ILE A 158 -5.14 11.29 18.90
CA ILE A 158 -4.55 10.35 17.93
C ILE A 158 -5.59 9.34 17.43
N LEU A 159 -6.31 8.69 18.34
CA LEU A 159 -7.28 7.66 17.95
C LEU A 159 -8.46 8.24 17.17
N THR A 160 -8.97 9.41 17.56
CA THR A 160 -10.07 10.06 16.84
C THR A 160 -9.66 10.68 15.52
N HIS A 161 -8.37 10.96 15.34
CA HIS A 161 -7.80 11.34 14.05
C HIS A 161 -7.82 10.20 13.06
N TYR A 162 -7.29 9.02 13.45
CA TYR A 162 -7.20 7.86 12.56
C TYR A 162 -8.52 7.10 12.37
N TYR A 163 -9.40 7.14 13.36
CA TYR A 163 -10.70 6.48 13.32
C TYR A 163 -11.82 7.51 13.34
N THR A 164 -12.31 7.86 12.15
CA THR A 164 -13.27 8.96 11.95
C THR A 164 -14.61 8.68 12.65
N GLY A 165 -15.10 9.64 13.41
CA GLY A 165 -16.43 9.60 14.02
C GLY A 165 -16.62 8.59 15.15
N VAL A 166 -15.53 8.06 15.71
CA VAL A 166 -15.57 7.15 16.87
C VAL A 166 -15.66 7.95 18.19
N THR A 167 -16.10 7.25 19.23
CA THR A 167 -16.11 7.76 20.61
C THR A 167 -15.36 6.77 21.48
N LEU A 168 -14.42 7.25 22.26
CA LEU A 168 -13.69 6.43 23.23
C LEU A 168 -14.54 6.21 24.49
N LYS A 169 -14.42 5.04 25.09
CA LYS A 169 -15.12 4.66 26.33
C LYS A 169 -14.14 4.09 27.33
#